data_dab95cf5237c62a5a3917c3f87633b5b
#
_entry.id   dab95cf5237c62a5a3917c3f87633b5b
#
_cell.length_a   1.000
_cell.length_b   1.000
_cell.length_c   1.000
_cell.angle_alpha   90.00
_cell.angle_beta   90.00
_cell.angle_gamma   90.00
#
_symmetry.space_group_name_H-M   'P 1'
#
loop_
_entity.id
_entity.type
_entity.pdbx_description
1 polymer ?
#
loop_
_entity_poly.entity_id
_entity_poly.type
_entity_poly.pdbx_seq_one_letter_code
_entity_poly.pdbx_strand_id
1 'polypeptide(L)'
;MRNKICIHEECSTRANFNYKGIKPALYCSKHKLENMVDVNNKIAVKNDFSGSVIYKIYCKDENIKDFYIGSSKDLYDRMRVHKSMCYNENDRGYSLKIYEFIRENGDWENFNVEIVEYYPCKNEKELKQREQYYIKKYEPTLNCFNAYTTQEEKKEKKKIWNKSEKSKEYQRKYTKNFINNSEKYQQKLEKKKIWGKLPKFCEICNRTVTNDGWSGHLKTKIHLENIEKKK
;
A
#
# COMPACT_ATOMS: atom_id res chain seq x y z
N MET A 1 10.68 -26.93 -6.84
CA MET A 1 11.37 -26.34 -8.04
C MET A 1 12.79 -26.87 -8.08
N ARG A 2 13.21 -27.51 -9.17
CA ARG A 2 14.60 -28.00 -9.30
C ARG A 2 15.55 -26.80 -9.38
N ASN A 3 16.56 -26.76 -8.52
CA ASN A 3 17.64 -25.77 -8.62
C ASN A 3 18.34 -25.93 -9.97
N LYS A 4 18.33 -24.89 -10.79
CA LYS A 4 19.03 -24.91 -12.06
C LYS A 4 20.55 -24.82 -11.83
N ILE A 5 21.30 -25.62 -12.54
CA ILE A 5 22.75 -25.62 -12.53
C ILE A 5 23.26 -24.63 -13.58
N CYS A 6 24.46 -24.10 -13.40
CA CYS A 6 25.13 -23.22 -14.35
C CYS A 6 25.21 -23.89 -15.73
N ILE A 7 24.92 -23.13 -16.79
CA ILE A 7 24.97 -23.67 -18.17
C ILE A 7 26.39 -23.77 -18.74
N HIS A 8 27.40 -23.29 -18.02
CA HIS A 8 28.82 -23.45 -18.44
C HIS A 8 29.18 -24.93 -18.38
N GLU A 9 29.90 -25.43 -19.40
CA GLU A 9 30.33 -26.78 -19.50
C GLU A 9 31.08 -27.24 -18.24
N GLU A 10 30.80 -28.46 -17.78
CA GLU A 10 31.35 -29.10 -16.58
C GLU A 10 31.11 -28.37 -15.25
N CYS A 11 30.21 -27.36 -15.22
CA CYS A 11 29.94 -26.63 -14.00
C CYS A 11 28.68 -27.16 -13.28
N SER A 12 28.87 -27.74 -12.09
CA SER A 12 27.78 -28.23 -11.22
C SER A 12 27.25 -27.20 -10.24
N THR A 13 27.78 -25.97 -10.26
CA THR A 13 27.40 -24.91 -9.32
C THR A 13 26.01 -24.38 -9.64
N ARG A 14 25.23 -24.06 -8.60
CA ARG A 14 23.91 -23.45 -8.75
C ARG A 14 23.98 -22.14 -9.53
N ALA A 15 23.08 -21.98 -10.51
CA ALA A 15 22.92 -20.75 -11.25
C ALA A 15 22.13 -19.72 -10.43
N ASN A 16 22.69 -18.51 -10.31
CA ASN A 16 22.06 -17.36 -9.64
C ASN A 16 22.05 -16.10 -10.51
N PHE A 17 22.86 -16.06 -11.58
CA PHE A 17 23.09 -14.87 -12.39
C PHE A 17 22.46 -14.98 -13.76
N ASN A 18 21.95 -13.84 -14.26
CA ASN A 18 21.55 -13.60 -15.63
C ASN A 18 21.54 -12.09 -15.87
N TYR A 19 21.27 -11.67 -17.10
CA TYR A 19 21.00 -10.27 -17.36
C TYR A 19 19.74 -9.80 -16.61
N LYS A 20 19.74 -8.54 -16.22
CA LYS A 20 18.67 -7.94 -15.44
C LYS A 20 17.31 -8.11 -16.14
N GLY A 21 16.31 -8.58 -15.40
CA GLY A 21 14.96 -8.84 -15.92
C GLY A 21 14.80 -10.17 -16.66
N ILE A 22 15.89 -10.92 -16.91
CA ILE A 22 15.83 -12.21 -17.60
C ILE A 22 15.86 -13.37 -16.58
N LYS A 23 14.86 -14.21 -16.60
CA LYS A 23 14.76 -15.45 -15.81
C LYS A 23 14.57 -16.65 -16.75
N PRO A 24 15.04 -17.82 -16.33
CA PRO A 24 15.70 -18.17 -15.09
C PRO A 24 17.17 -17.74 -15.04
N ALA A 25 17.79 -17.84 -13.83
CA ALA A 25 19.24 -17.75 -13.71
C ALA A 25 19.92 -18.85 -14.54
N LEU A 26 20.96 -18.48 -15.26
CA LEU A 26 21.69 -19.39 -16.16
C LEU A 26 23.14 -19.61 -15.73
N TYR A 27 23.76 -18.67 -15.00
CA TYR A 27 25.17 -18.70 -14.65
C TYR A 27 25.39 -18.67 -13.14
N CYS A 28 26.49 -19.26 -12.68
CA CYS A 28 26.98 -19.11 -11.30
C CYS A 28 27.84 -17.85 -11.17
N SER A 29 28.27 -17.54 -9.94
CA SER A 29 29.10 -16.36 -9.65
C SER A 29 30.47 -16.38 -10.37
N LYS A 30 31.00 -17.55 -10.67
CA LYS A 30 32.30 -17.72 -11.36
C LYS A 30 32.19 -17.53 -12.88
N HIS A 31 31.05 -17.91 -13.47
CA HIS A 31 30.82 -17.93 -14.92
C HIS A 31 29.83 -16.86 -15.39
N LYS A 32 29.45 -15.93 -14.53
CA LYS A 32 28.64 -14.79 -14.93
C LYS A 32 29.41 -13.91 -15.92
N LEU A 33 28.71 -13.46 -16.95
CA LEU A 33 29.24 -12.49 -17.90
C LEU A 33 29.13 -11.06 -17.32
N GLU A 34 29.79 -10.13 -17.98
CA GLU A 34 29.72 -8.71 -17.62
C GLU A 34 28.28 -8.21 -17.64
N ASN A 35 27.92 -7.34 -16.69
CA ASN A 35 26.58 -6.81 -16.49
C ASN A 35 25.49 -7.82 -16.07
N MET A 36 25.82 -9.08 -15.79
CA MET A 36 24.89 -10.02 -15.15
C MET A 36 24.74 -9.74 -13.66
N VAL A 37 23.52 -9.83 -13.18
CA VAL A 37 23.13 -9.62 -11.77
C VAL A 37 22.63 -10.92 -11.15
N ASP A 38 22.66 -11.02 -9.82
CA ASP A 38 22.03 -12.12 -9.10
C ASP A 38 20.50 -11.95 -9.15
N VAL A 39 19.87 -12.69 -10.07
CA VAL A 39 18.42 -12.64 -10.29
C VAL A 39 17.62 -13.46 -9.27
N ASN A 40 18.28 -14.20 -8.38
CA ASN A 40 17.70 -14.93 -7.27
C ASN A 40 17.80 -14.16 -5.94
N ASN A 41 18.61 -13.11 -5.88
CA ASN A 41 18.77 -12.28 -4.68
C ASN A 41 17.54 -11.37 -4.48
N LYS A 42 16.61 -11.84 -3.67
CA LYS A 42 15.35 -11.13 -3.38
C LYS A 42 15.55 -9.74 -2.75
N ILE A 43 16.66 -9.50 -2.07
CA ILE A 43 16.92 -8.22 -1.39
C ILE A 43 17.37 -7.16 -2.41
N ALA A 44 18.31 -7.49 -3.31
CA ALA A 44 18.78 -6.59 -4.36
C ALA A 44 17.66 -6.27 -5.38
N VAL A 45 16.86 -7.28 -5.75
CA VAL A 45 15.73 -7.12 -6.69
C VAL A 45 14.56 -6.35 -6.06
N LYS A 46 14.39 -6.39 -4.73
CA LYS A 46 13.24 -5.77 -4.07
C LYS A 46 13.16 -4.25 -4.26
N ASN A 47 14.28 -3.56 -4.38
CA ASN A 47 14.36 -2.10 -4.48
C ASN A 47 14.80 -1.61 -5.87
N ASP A 48 14.81 -2.50 -6.87
CA ASP A 48 15.21 -2.15 -8.22
C ASP A 48 13.99 -1.81 -9.09
N PHE A 49 13.90 -0.57 -9.47
CA PHE A 49 12.83 -0.02 -10.31
C PHE A 49 13.32 0.41 -11.71
N SER A 50 14.52 0.01 -12.11
CA SER A 50 15.09 0.41 -13.41
C SER A 50 14.42 -0.27 -14.60
N GLY A 51 13.78 -1.43 -14.39
CA GLY A 51 12.98 -2.13 -15.40
C GLY A 51 11.49 -1.85 -15.30
N SER A 52 11.10 -0.79 -14.58
CA SER A 52 9.69 -0.49 -14.34
C SER A 52 8.97 -0.08 -15.61
N VAL A 53 7.72 -0.51 -15.71
CA VAL A 53 6.84 -0.23 -16.84
C VAL A 53 5.45 0.18 -16.38
N ILE A 54 4.78 0.97 -17.21
CA ILE A 54 3.33 1.13 -17.21
C ILE A 54 2.79 0.23 -18.33
N TYR A 55 1.76 -0.56 -18.03
CA TYR A 55 1.18 -1.50 -18.98
C TYR A 55 -0.34 -1.40 -19.02
N LYS A 56 -0.89 -1.85 -20.12
CA LYS A 56 -2.34 -1.95 -20.39
C LYS A 56 -2.71 -3.41 -20.58
N ILE A 57 -3.84 -3.84 -20.01
CA ILE A 57 -4.48 -5.13 -20.27
C ILE A 57 -5.81 -4.82 -20.96
N TYR A 58 -6.05 -5.43 -22.12
CA TYR A 58 -7.24 -5.19 -22.93
C TYR A 58 -7.66 -6.46 -23.69
N CYS A 59 -8.94 -6.57 -24.03
CA CYS A 59 -9.47 -7.69 -24.78
C CYS A 59 -8.96 -7.68 -26.23
N LYS A 60 -8.78 -8.88 -26.83
CA LYS A 60 -8.46 -9.05 -28.25
C LYS A 60 -9.64 -8.72 -29.16
N ASP A 61 -10.88 -8.85 -28.65
CA ASP A 61 -12.07 -8.42 -29.38
C ASP A 61 -12.14 -6.90 -29.43
N GLU A 62 -12.03 -6.35 -30.63
CA GLU A 62 -12.04 -4.92 -30.88
C GLU A 62 -13.35 -4.22 -30.55
N ASN A 63 -14.46 -4.95 -30.38
CA ASN A 63 -15.73 -4.40 -29.95
C ASN A 63 -15.73 -4.08 -28.44
N ILE A 64 -14.85 -4.71 -27.65
CA ILE A 64 -14.67 -4.51 -26.22
C ILE A 64 -13.63 -3.41 -26.01
N LYS A 65 -14.06 -2.23 -25.56
CA LYS A 65 -13.18 -1.08 -25.33
C LYS A 65 -12.66 -0.97 -23.90
N ASP A 66 -13.13 -1.86 -23.04
CA ASP A 66 -12.72 -1.89 -21.64
C ASP A 66 -11.27 -2.34 -21.49
N PHE A 67 -10.52 -1.65 -20.62
CA PHE A 67 -9.13 -1.95 -20.37
C PHE A 67 -8.71 -1.56 -18.96
N TYR A 68 -7.57 -2.09 -18.56
CA TYR A 68 -6.91 -1.85 -17.29
C TYR A 68 -5.53 -1.22 -17.51
N ILE A 69 -5.15 -0.27 -16.67
CA ILE A 69 -3.79 0.30 -16.59
C ILE A 69 -3.15 -0.16 -15.28
N GLY A 70 -1.93 -0.63 -15.35
CA GLY A 70 -1.15 -1.02 -14.19
C GLY A 70 0.32 -0.63 -14.31
N SER A 71 1.06 -0.80 -13.22
CA SER A 71 2.51 -0.63 -13.21
C SER A 71 3.22 -1.80 -12.56
N SER A 72 4.42 -2.08 -12.98
CA SER A 72 5.27 -3.09 -12.37
C SER A 72 6.74 -2.78 -12.58
N LYS A 73 7.57 -3.16 -11.62
CA LYS A 73 9.03 -3.21 -11.75
C LYS A 73 9.52 -4.50 -12.44
N ASP A 74 8.69 -5.54 -12.44
CA ASP A 74 8.91 -6.82 -13.13
C ASP A 74 7.57 -7.25 -13.76
N LEU A 75 7.45 -6.99 -15.07
CA LEU A 75 6.21 -7.27 -15.80
C LEU A 75 5.90 -8.77 -15.85
N TYR A 76 6.92 -9.62 -15.98
CA TYR A 76 6.74 -11.07 -16.04
C TYR A 76 6.15 -11.61 -14.74
N ASP A 77 6.75 -11.27 -13.58
CA ASP A 77 6.22 -11.69 -12.28
C ASP A 77 4.82 -11.08 -12.04
N ARG A 78 4.57 -9.86 -12.50
CA ARG A 78 3.26 -9.22 -12.38
C ARG A 78 2.18 -9.95 -13.18
N MET A 79 2.47 -10.37 -14.40
CA MET A 79 1.53 -11.13 -15.23
C MET A 79 1.22 -12.50 -14.61
N ARG A 80 2.22 -13.15 -14.00
CA ARG A 80 2.01 -14.38 -13.25
C ARG A 80 1.06 -14.19 -12.06
N VAL A 81 1.19 -13.07 -11.34
CA VAL A 81 0.29 -12.71 -10.25
C VAL A 81 -1.13 -12.42 -10.77
N HIS A 82 -1.26 -11.69 -11.88
CA HIS A 82 -2.56 -11.45 -12.51
C HIS A 82 -3.27 -12.76 -12.89
N LYS A 83 -2.54 -13.70 -13.52
CA LYS A 83 -3.09 -15.03 -13.84
C LYS A 83 -3.53 -15.79 -12.59
N SER A 84 -2.72 -15.78 -11.54
CA SER A 84 -3.09 -16.41 -10.26
C SER A 84 -4.37 -15.82 -9.68
N MET A 85 -4.47 -14.50 -9.61
CA MET A 85 -5.67 -13.81 -9.10
C MET A 85 -6.91 -14.03 -9.97
N CYS A 86 -6.73 -14.25 -11.27
CA CYS A 86 -7.83 -14.52 -12.20
C CYS A 86 -8.47 -15.90 -11.97
N TYR A 87 -7.66 -16.91 -11.60
CA TYR A 87 -8.13 -18.31 -11.54
C TYR A 87 -8.23 -18.88 -10.13
N ASN A 88 -7.58 -18.30 -9.13
CA ASN A 88 -7.60 -18.83 -7.77
C ASN A 88 -8.71 -18.19 -6.95
N GLU A 89 -9.81 -18.92 -6.75
CA GLU A 89 -10.97 -18.47 -5.97
C GLU A 89 -10.65 -18.13 -4.50
N ASN A 90 -9.57 -18.67 -3.96
CA ASN A 90 -9.12 -18.38 -2.60
C ASN A 90 -8.25 -17.11 -2.53
N ASP A 91 -7.90 -16.50 -3.68
CA ASP A 91 -7.15 -15.24 -3.69
C ASP A 91 -8.08 -14.06 -3.39
N ARG A 92 -7.61 -13.14 -2.55
CA ARG A 92 -8.36 -11.92 -2.19
C ARG A 92 -8.67 -11.03 -3.38
N GLY A 93 -7.91 -11.16 -4.45
CA GLY A 93 -8.11 -10.41 -5.68
C GLY A 93 -9.11 -11.05 -6.64
N TYR A 94 -9.54 -12.31 -6.44
CA TYR A 94 -10.37 -13.04 -7.37
C TYR A 94 -11.65 -12.30 -7.81
N SER A 95 -12.31 -11.59 -6.89
CA SER A 95 -13.53 -10.78 -7.12
C SER A 95 -13.25 -9.35 -7.56
N LEU A 96 -12.02 -8.99 -7.95
CA LEU A 96 -11.77 -7.67 -8.53
C LEU A 96 -12.36 -7.58 -9.94
N LYS A 97 -12.96 -6.44 -10.24
CA LYS A 97 -13.65 -6.14 -11.51
C LYS A 97 -12.88 -6.59 -12.74
N ILE A 98 -11.57 -6.36 -12.79
CA ILE A 98 -10.72 -6.77 -13.91
C ILE A 98 -10.75 -8.30 -14.12
N TYR A 99 -10.69 -9.10 -13.06
CA TYR A 99 -10.62 -10.57 -13.20
C TYR A 99 -11.99 -11.18 -13.45
N GLU A 100 -13.06 -10.60 -12.90
CA GLU A 100 -14.43 -10.97 -13.27
C GLU A 100 -14.65 -10.71 -14.75
N PHE A 101 -14.29 -9.52 -15.22
CA PHE A 101 -14.39 -9.13 -16.62
C PHE A 101 -13.56 -10.04 -17.55
N ILE A 102 -12.35 -10.43 -17.17
CA ILE A 102 -11.51 -11.35 -17.95
C ILE A 102 -12.19 -12.72 -18.09
N ARG A 103 -12.70 -13.28 -16.98
CA ARG A 103 -13.40 -14.59 -17.01
C ARG A 103 -14.68 -14.55 -17.84
N GLU A 104 -15.43 -13.46 -17.80
CA GLU A 104 -16.67 -13.29 -18.58
C GLU A 104 -16.43 -13.09 -20.08
N ASN A 105 -15.22 -12.66 -20.48
CA ASN A 105 -14.89 -12.34 -21.87
C ASN A 105 -13.82 -13.26 -22.48
N GLY A 106 -13.88 -14.57 -22.19
CA GLY A 106 -13.09 -15.61 -22.83
C GLY A 106 -11.73 -15.85 -22.17
N ASP A 107 -11.65 -15.59 -20.86
CA ASP A 107 -10.50 -15.86 -20.02
C ASP A 107 -9.22 -15.09 -20.40
N TRP A 108 -8.14 -15.34 -19.66
CA TRP A 108 -6.86 -14.65 -19.85
C TRP A 108 -6.30 -14.76 -21.27
N GLU A 109 -6.55 -15.89 -21.94
CA GLU A 109 -6.04 -16.15 -23.29
C GLU A 109 -6.65 -15.21 -24.36
N ASN A 110 -7.81 -14.60 -24.05
CA ASN A 110 -8.45 -13.61 -24.91
C ASN A 110 -7.99 -12.17 -24.63
N PHE A 111 -6.97 -11.98 -23.80
CA PHE A 111 -6.46 -10.65 -23.44
C PHE A 111 -5.02 -10.45 -23.86
N ASN A 112 -4.70 -9.22 -24.25
CA ASN A 112 -3.37 -8.75 -24.57
C ASN A 112 -2.81 -7.91 -23.43
N VAL A 113 -1.49 -7.93 -23.31
CA VAL A 113 -0.72 -7.04 -22.43
C VAL A 113 0.20 -6.20 -23.29
N GLU A 114 0.09 -4.89 -23.18
CA GLU A 114 0.88 -3.92 -23.93
C GLU A 114 1.65 -3.02 -22.98
N ILE A 115 2.92 -2.76 -23.26
CA ILE A 115 3.72 -1.77 -22.53
C ILE A 115 3.37 -0.38 -23.07
N VAL A 116 2.76 0.45 -22.22
CA VAL A 116 2.41 1.84 -22.54
C VAL A 116 3.65 2.73 -22.43
N GLU A 117 4.51 2.45 -21.43
CA GLU A 117 5.72 3.21 -21.18
C GLU A 117 6.76 2.39 -20.41
N TYR A 118 8.02 2.48 -20.81
CA TYR A 118 9.16 2.11 -19.97
C TYR A 118 9.46 3.28 -19.04
N TYR A 119 9.32 3.08 -17.72
CA TYR A 119 9.49 4.14 -16.74
C TYR A 119 10.46 3.75 -15.62
N PRO A 120 11.78 3.76 -15.88
CA PRO A 120 12.78 3.60 -14.83
C PRO A 120 12.62 4.70 -13.79
N CYS A 121 12.52 4.32 -12.52
CA CYS A 121 12.30 5.27 -11.42
C CYS A 121 13.07 4.84 -10.17
N LYS A 122 13.09 5.70 -9.14
CA LYS A 122 13.87 5.48 -7.93
C LYS A 122 13.15 4.61 -6.90
N ASN A 123 11.83 4.63 -6.90
CA ASN A 123 11.02 3.98 -5.88
C ASN A 123 9.57 3.72 -6.34
N GLU A 124 8.87 2.92 -5.54
CA GLU A 124 7.47 2.56 -5.80
C GLU A 124 6.53 3.78 -5.84
N LYS A 125 6.80 4.82 -5.05
CA LYS A 125 5.97 6.03 -5.02
C LYS A 125 5.96 6.72 -6.37
N GLU A 126 7.14 6.92 -6.98
CA GLU A 126 7.25 7.51 -8.32
C GLU A 126 6.53 6.67 -9.36
N LEU A 127 6.71 5.33 -9.32
CA LEU A 127 6.03 4.41 -10.21
C LEU A 127 4.50 4.52 -10.09
N LYS A 128 3.98 4.55 -8.85
CA LYS A 128 2.54 4.69 -8.61
C LYS A 128 1.98 6.06 -8.99
N GLN A 129 2.76 7.12 -8.88
CA GLN A 129 2.39 8.45 -9.39
C GLN A 129 2.28 8.43 -10.93
N ARG A 130 3.19 7.74 -11.63
CA ARG A 130 3.15 7.60 -13.09
C ARG A 130 1.96 6.75 -13.54
N GLU A 131 1.67 5.65 -12.87
CA GLU A 131 0.46 4.86 -13.09
C GLU A 131 -0.80 5.72 -12.93
N GLN A 132 -0.88 6.52 -11.86
CA GLN A 132 -2.02 7.42 -11.61
C GLN A 132 -2.18 8.49 -12.69
N TYR A 133 -1.07 8.99 -13.24
CA TYR A 133 -1.12 9.91 -14.38
C TYR A 133 -1.82 9.26 -15.58
N TYR A 134 -1.48 8.02 -15.93
CA TYR A 134 -2.10 7.31 -17.03
C TYR A 134 -3.55 6.91 -16.76
N ILE A 135 -3.88 6.56 -15.52
CA ILE A 135 -5.27 6.33 -15.11
C ILE A 135 -6.12 7.59 -15.31
N LYS A 136 -5.61 8.77 -14.92
CA LYS A 136 -6.32 10.04 -15.14
C LYS A 136 -6.40 10.44 -16.63
N LYS A 137 -5.37 10.10 -17.41
CA LYS A 137 -5.30 10.44 -18.84
C LYS A 137 -6.23 9.61 -19.72
N TYR A 138 -6.32 8.31 -19.43
CA TYR A 138 -7.04 7.36 -20.28
C TYR A 138 -8.37 6.88 -19.70
N GLU A 139 -8.66 7.17 -18.43
CA GLU A 139 -9.89 6.82 -17.72
C GLU A 139 -10.30 5.35 -17.88
N PRO A 140 -9.40 4.38 -17.58
CA PRO A 140 -9.66 2.95 -17.78
C PRO A 140 -10.84 2.49 -16.94
N THR A 141 -11.75 1.73 -17.56
CA THR A 141 -13.01 1.27 -16.95
C THR A 141 -12.81 0.14 -15.93
N LEU A 142 -11.70 -0.62 -16.03
CA LEU A 142 -11.43 -1.77 -15.17
C LEU A 142 -10.59 -1.43 -13.93
N ASN A 143 -10.11 -0.19 -13.78
CA ASN A 143 -9.43 0.26 -12.58
C ASN A 143 -10.43 0.69 -11.49
N CYS A 144 -10.54 -0.08 -10.41
CA CYS A 144 -11.45 0.24 -9.30
C CYS A 144 -10.85 1.23 -8.30
N PHE A 145 -9.52 1.35 -8.25
CA PHE A 145 -8.82 2.11 -7.24
C PHE A 145 -7.77 3.05 -7.86
N ASN A 146 -7.56 4.19 -7.21
CA ASN A 146 -6.45 5.06 -7.54
C ASN A 146 -5.13 4.39 -7.19
N ALA A 147 -4.17 4.38 -8.12
CA ALA A 147 -2.82 3.86 -7.89
C ALA A 147 -2.04 4.71 -6.88
N TYR A 148 -2.28 6.03 -6.91
CA TYR A 148 -1.69 6.99 -5.99
C TYR A 148 -2.73 8.05 -5.59
N THR A 149 -2.65 8.45 -4.33
CA THR A 149 -3.47 9.55 -3.77
C THR A 149 -2.57 10.45 -2.94
N THR A 150 -2.59 11.76 -3.18
CA THR A 150 -1.80 12.72 -2.41
C THR A 150 -2.25 12.81 -0.95
N GLN A 151 -1.42 13.41 -0.09
CA GLN A 151 -1.80 13.61 1.31
C GLN A 151 -2.99 14.58 1.43
N GLU A 152 -3.03 15.59 0.57
CA GLU A 152 -4.12 16.57 0.47
C GLU A 152 -5.44 15.88 0.07
N GLU A 153 -5.41 15.07 -0.99
CA GLU A 153 -6.57 14.29 -1.43
C GLU A 153 -7.05 13.30 -0.35
N LYS A 154 -6.11 12.66 0.40
CA LYS A 154 -6.46 11.78 1.53
C LYS A 154 -7.15 12.55 2.65
N LYS A 155 -6.63 13.74 3.00
CA LYS A 155 -7.23 14.61 4.02
C LYS A 155 -8.64 15.04 3.61
N GLU A 156 -8.83 15.43 2.34
CA GLU A 156 -10.11 15.88 1.84
C GLU A 156 -11.13 14.73 1.79
N LYS A 157 -10.75 13.56 1.25
CA LYS A 157 -11.59 12.34 1.30
C LYS A 157 -11.99 11.99 2.74
N LYS A 158 -11.06 12.11 3.70
CA LYS A 158 -11.36 11.87 5.12
C LYS A 158 -12.35 12.89 5.69
N LYS A 159 -12.25 14.17 5.32
CA LYS A 159 -13.21 15.19 5.74
C LYS A 159 -14.61 14.90 5.19
N ILE A 160 -14.69 14.56 3.88
CA ILE A 160 -15.96 14.21 3.21
C ILE A 160 -16.57 12.96 3.87
N TRP A 161 -15.77 11.92 4.07
CA TRP A 161 -16.20 10.70 4.76
C TRP A 161 -16.75 10.99 6.16
N ASN A 162 -16.03 11.76 6.97
CA ASN A 162 -16.43 12.07 8.35
C ASN A 162 -17.78 12.84 8.43
N LYS A 163 -18.12 13.61 7.38
CA LYS A 163 -19.41 14.32 7.27
C LYS A 163 -20.55 13.45 6.75
N SER A 164 -20.24 12.30 6.14
CA SER A 164 -21.25 11.44 5.50
C SER A 164 -22.15 10.73 6.53
N GLU A 165 -23.41 10.49 6.15
CA GLU A 165 -24.34 9.73 6.99
C GLU A 165 -23.84 8.28 7.24
N LYS A 166 -23.18 7.68 6.23
CA LYS A 166 -22.55 6.35 6.37
C LYS A 166 -21.49 6.32 7.47
N SER A 167 -20.69 7.38 7.59
CA SER A 167 -19.69 7.49 8.67
C SER A 167 -20.36 7.64 10.03
N LYS A 168 -21.40 8.47 10.12
CA LYS A 168 -22.16 8.66 11.36
C LYS A 168 -22.84 7.35 11.80
N GLU A 169 -23.43 6.63 10.87
CA GLU A 169 -24.04 5.33 11.15
C GLU A 169 -23.00 4.30 11.61
N TYR A 170 -21.86 4.22 10.90
CA TYR A 170 -20.74 3.37 11.33
C TYR A 170 -20.27 3.69 12.75
N GLN A 171 -20.11 4.98 13.08
CA GLN A 171 -19.71 5.42 14.42
C GLN A 171 -20.78 5.05 15.47
N ARG A 172 -22.06 5.22 15.16
CA ARG A 172 -23.17 4.79 16.06
C ARG A 172 -23.12 3.28 16.34
N LYS A 173 -22.97 2.46 15.26
CA LYS A 173 -22.86 0.99 15.40
C LYS A 173 -21.62 0.59 16.18
N TYR A 174 -20.47 1.18 15.89
CA TYR A 174 -19.23 0.95 16.61
C TYR A 174 -19.34 1.27 18.10
N THR A 175 -19.89 2.46 18.41
CA THR A 175 -20.11 2.90 19.80
C THR A 175 -21.06 1.97 20.54
N LYS A 176 -22.18 1.58 19.91
CA LYS A 176 -23.15 0.64 20.49
C LYS A 176 -22.50 -0.72 20.79
N ASN A 177 -21.74 -1.28 19.82
CA ASN A 177 -21.02 -2.54 20.03
C ASN A 177 -19.94 -2.43 21.10
N PHE A 178 -19.26 -1.28 21.18
CA PHE A 178 -18.24 -1.03 22.20
C PHE A 178 -18.86 -0.91 23.61
N ILE A 179 -20.00 -0.25 23.74
CA ILE A 179 -20.76 -0.13 25.01
C ILE A 179 -21.29 -1.51 25.44
N ASN A 180 -21.84 -2.29 24.49
CA ASN A 180 -22.37 -3.63 24.77
C ASN A 180 -21.26 -4.64 25.15
N ASN A 181 -20.00 -4.38 24.82
CA ASN A 181 -18.85 -5.17 25.28
C ASN A 181 -18.40 -4.65 26.66
N SER A 182 -19.27 -4.85 27.65
CA SER A 182 -19.27 -4.18 28.97
C SER A 182 -17.93 -4.19 29.71
N GLU A 183 -17.19 -5.28 29.68
CA GLU A 183 -15.90 -5.38 30.40
C GLU A 183 -14.83 -4.43 29.87
N LYS A 184 -14.62 -4.38 28.57
CA LYS A 184 -13.63 -3.47 27.96
C LYS A 184 -14.00 -1.99 28.16
N TYR A 185 -15.29 -1.70 28.15
CA TYR A 185 -15.78 -0.33 28.40
C TYR A 185 -15.56 0.07 29.85
N GLN A 186 -15.93 -0.80 30.81
CA GLN A 186 -15.72 -0.56 32.25
C GLN A 186 -14.23 -0.40 32.59
N GLN A 187 -13.35 -1.25 32.05
CA GLN A 187 -11.91 -1.13 32.21
C GLN A 187 -11.38 0.22 31.66
N LYS A 188 -11.93 0.69 30.53
CA LYS A 188 -11.54 1.98 29.95
C LYS A 188 -12.02 3.15 30.80
N LEU A 189 -13.25 3.08 31.32
CA LEU A 189 -13.76 4.09 32.25
C LEU A 189 -12.95 4.15 33.53
N GLU A 190 -12.57 3.03 34.08
CA GLU A 190 -11.77 2.95 35.29
C GLU A 190 -10.37 3.53 35.06
N LYS A 191 -9.71 3.14 33.98
CA LYS A 191 -8.41 3.74 33.61
C LYS A 191 -8.51 5.27 33.43
N LYS A 192 -9.59 5.75 32.82
CA LYS A 192 -9.82 7.21 32.64
C LYS A 192 -10.03 7.91 33.98
N LYS A 193 -10.80 7.32 34.90
CA LYS A 193 -11.00 7.85 36.27
C LYS A 193 -9.69 7.92 37.05
N ILE A 194 -8.90 6.82 37.01
CA ILE A 194 -7.59 6.77 37.63
C ILE A 194 -6.67 7.83 37.06
N TRP A 195 -6.56 7.89 35.73
CA TRP A 195 -5.72 8.87 35.04
C TRP A 195 -6.11 10.31 35.36
N GLY A 196 -7.40 10.62 35.38
CA GLY A 196 -7.91 11.95 35.69
C GLY A 196 -7.55 12.44 37.10
N LYS A 197 -7.48 11.51 38.05
CA LYS A 197 -7.12 11.80 39.45
C LYS A 197 -5.61 11.89 39.70
N LEU A 198 -4.76 11.43 38.74
CA LEU A 198 -3.32 11.49 38.92
C LEU A 198 -2.85 12.94 39.11
N PRO A 199 -1.97 13.19 40.09
CA PRO A 199 -1.45 14.51 40.34
C PRO A 199 -0.49 14.96 39.23
N LYS A 200 -0.58 16.21 38.84
CA LYS A 200 0.36 16.87 37.94
C LYS A 200 0.83 18.17 38.58
N PHE A 201 2.13 18.31 38.74
CA PHE A 201 2.72 19.47 39.35
C PHE A 201 2.89 20.62 38.35
N CYS A 202 2.51 21.83 38.73
CA CYS A 202 2.73 23.04 37.95
C CYS A 202 3.89 23.86 38.57
N GLU A 203 5.01 23.85 37.87
CA GLU A 203 6.22 24.60 38.30
C GLU A 203 6.02 26.12 38.32
N ILE A 204 5.11 26.65 37.50
CA ILE A 204 4.81 28.05 37.40
C ILE A 204 4.03 28.55 38.63
N CYS A 205 3.05 27.74 39.07
CA CYS A 205 2.20 28.08 40.21
C CYS A 205 2.62 27.39 41.50
N ASN A 206 3.67 26.56 41.45
CA ASN A 206 4.19 25.78 42.58
C ASN A 206 3.11 25.02 43.33
N ARG A 207 2.21 24.34 42.56
CA ARG A 207 1.10 23.58 43.13
C ARG A 207 0.76 22.35 42.28
N THR A 208 0.17 21.34 42.93
CA THR A 208 -0.32 20.13 42.29
C THR A 208 -1.78 20.30 41.90
N VAL A 209 -2.11 19.82 40.69
CA VAL A 209 -3.48 19.79 40.13
C VAL A 209 -3.72 18.40 39.56
N THR A 210 -4.96 17.93 39.52
CA THR A 210 -5.28 16.66 38.85
C THR A 210 -5.21 16.80 37.33
N ASN A 211 -5.00 15.68 36.63
CA ASN A 211 -5.00 15.71 35.15
C ASN A 211 -6.31 16.25 34.57
N ASP A 212 -7.47 15.94 35.18
CA ASP A 212 -8.77 16.48 34.74
C ASP A 212 -8.84 18.00 34.91
N GLY A 213 -8.24 18.53 36.00
CA GLY A 213 -8.19 19.96 36.29
C GLY A 213 -7.11 20.74 35.53
N TRP A 214 -6.18 20.03 34.86
CA TRP A 214 -4.98 20.67 34.26
C TRP A 214 -5.33 21.72 33.21
N SER A 215 -6.21 21.37 32.26
CA SER A 215 -6.60 22.30 31.19
C SER A 215 -7.32 23.56 31.73
N GLY A 216 -8.15 23.37 32.77
CA GLY A 216 -8.79 24.48 33.48
C GLY A 216 -7.74 25.34 34.23
N HIS A 217 -6.79 24.70 34.94
CA HIS A 217 -5.74 25.38 35.65
C HIS A 217 -4.90 26.30 34.71
N LEU A 218 -4.51 25.85 33.54
CA LEU A 218 -3.74 26.64 32.58
C LEU A 218 -4.47 27.91 32.12
N LYS A 219 -5.77 27.97 32.22
CA LYS A 219 -6.62 29.12 31.84
C LYS A 219 -6.95 30.03 33.02
N THR A 220 -6.53 29.70 34.24
CA THR A 220 -6.81 30.54 35.39
C THR A 220 -6.01 31.82 35.34
N LYS A 221 -6.62 32.90 35.83
CA LYS A 221 -5.97 34.21 35.95
C LYS A 221 -4.65 34.13 36.72
N ILE A 222 -4.64 33.38 37.84
CA ILE A 222 -3.44 33.15 38.66
C ILE A 222 -2.29 32.49 37.86
N HIS A 223 -2.60 31.48 37.03
CA HIS A 223 -1.57 30.80 36.24
C HIS A 223 -0.97 31.78 35.19
N LEU A 224 -1.81 32.55 34.52
CA LEU A 224 -1.41 33.53 33.52
C LEU A 224 -0.57 34.65 34.12
N GLU A 225 -0.99 35.22 35.27
CA GLU A 225 -0.21 36.24 36.01
C GLU A 225 1.15 35.70 36.48
N ASN A 226 1.24 34.43 36.90
CA ASN A 226 2.50 33.83 37.31
C ASN A 226 3.45 33.56 36.12
N ILE A 227 2.95 33.37 34.93
CA ILE A 227 3.77 33.32 33.70
C ILE A 227 4.41 34.69 33.44
N GLU A 228 3.62 35.76 33.55
CA GLU A 228 4.10 37.12 33.32
C GLU A 228 5.17 37.57 34.35
N LYS A 229 5.02 37.15 35.60
CA LYS A 229 6.01 37.45 36.67
C LYS A 229 7.34 36.69 36.53
N LYS A 230 7.37 35.59 35.75
CA LYS A 230 8.58 34.79 35.52
C LYS A 230 9.32 35.15 34.23
N LYS A 231 8.76 36.04 33.41
CA LYS A 231 9.45 36.67 32.27
C LYS A 231 10.29 37.86 32.73
#